data_34a085c02bb77cf31c9ee5d866ea3dd9
#
_entry.id   34a085c02bb77cf31c9ee5d866ea3dd9
#
_cell.length_a   1.000
_cell.length_b   1.000
_cell.length_c   1.000
_cell.angle_alpha   90.00
_cell.angle_beta   90.00
_cell.angle_gamma   90.00
#
_symmetry.space_group_name_H-M   'P 1'
#
loop_
_entity.id
_entity.type
_entity.pdbx_description
1 polymer ?
#
loop_
_entity_poly.entity_id
_entity_poly.type
_entity_poly.pdbx_seq_one_letter_code
_entity_poly.pdbx_strand_id
1 'polypeptide(L)'
;MAEKKVRIETDSMGAIEVATDRYWGAQTERSRNNFPIGVERFRFTRAIIRALGVLKKGAAIANGELGELTKDKVDLIVRAADEVIAGKLDDHFPLVVFQTGSGTQTNMNANEVISNRAIEM
;
A
#
# COMPACT_ATOMS: atom_id res chain seq x y z
N MET A 1 -13.93 -19.70 -16.42
CA MET A 1 -13.38 -18.51 -15.73
C MET A 1 -12.54 -18.98 -14.57
N ALA A 2 -11.32 -18.50 -14.45
CA ALA A 2 -10.50 -18.83 -13.30
C ALA A 2 -11.14 -18.23 -12.02
N GLU A 3 -11.28 -19.06 -10.96
CA GLU A 3 -11.68 -18.59 -9.64
C GLU A 3 -10.71 -17.53 -9.17
N LYS A 4 -11.23 -16.34 -8.82
CA LYS A 4 -10.44 -15.30 -8.20
C LYS A 4 -9.97 -15.81 -6.84
N LYS A 5 -8.70 -16.12 -6.70
CA LYS A 5 -8.14 -16.50 -5.40
C LYS A 5 -8.12 -15.26 -4.50
N VAL A 6 -8.76 -15.36 -3.35
CA VAL A 6 -8.82 -14.31 -2.34
C VAL A 6 -8.21 -14.80 -1.04
N ARG A 7 -7.72 -13.86 -0.23
CA ARG A 7 -7.37 -14.06 1.17
C ARG A 7 -8.23 -13.16 2.03
N ILE A 8 -8.34 -13.49 3.31
CA ILE A 8 -9.07 -12.67 4.28
C ILE A 8 -8.08 -11.72 4.96
N GLU A 9 -8.37 -10.44 4.90
CA GLU A 9 -7.71 -9.37 5.66
C GLU A 9 -8.69 -8.83 6.69
N THR A 10 -8.17 -8.29 7.78
CA THR A 10 -8.99 -7.74 8.86
C THR A 10 -8.51 -6.37 9.30
N ASP A 11 -9.46 -5.53 9.66
CA ASP A 11 -9.22 -4.24 10.32
C ASP A 11 -10.26 -4.02 11.43
N SER A 12 -10.33 -2.81 11.99
CA SER A 12 -11.31 -2.46 13.03
C SER A 12 -12.77 -2.58 12.58
N MET A 13 -13.02 -2.64 11.27
CA MET A 13 -14.37 -2.79 10.69
C MET A 13 -14.73 -4.25 10.40
N GLY A 14 -13.81 -5.20 10.63
CA GLY A 14 -14.02 -6.63 10.44
C GLY A 14 -13.25 -7.22 9.26
N ALA A 15 -13.68 -8.40 8.83
CA ALA A 15 -13.05 -9.15 7.75
C ALA A 15 -13.48 -8.65 6.38
N ILE A 16 -12.57 -8.72 5.40
CA ILE A 16 -12.82 -8.41 4.00
C ILE A 16 -11.94 -9.28 3.10
N GLU A 17 -12.47 -9.66 1.94
CA GLU A 17 -11.72 -10.42 0.94
C GLU A 17 -10.84 -9.51 0.10
N VAL A 18 -9.57 -9.88 -0.05
CA VAL A 18 -8.60 -9.19 -0.89
C VAL A 18 -7.98 -10.20 -1.87
N ALA A 19 -7.76 -9.80 -3.11
CA ALA A 19 -7.12 -10.67 -4.09
C ALA A 19 -5.72 -11.11 -3.62
N THR A 20 -5.42 -12.42 -3.73
CA THR A 20 -4.15 -12.98 -3.23
C THR A 20 -2.92 -12.48 -3.98
N ASP A 21 -3.09 -12.02 -5.20
CA ASP A 21 -2.03 -11.49 -6.08
C ASP A 21 -1.78 -9.99 -5.89
N ARG A 22 -2.36 -9.39 -4.84
CA ARG A 22 -2.21 -7.96 -4.53
C ARG A 22 -1.67 -7.76 -3.12
N TYR A 23 -0.79 -6.77 -2.97
CA TYR A 23 -0.18 -6.44 -1.68
C TYR A 23 -1.00 -5.49 -0.81
N TRP A 24 -2.00 -4.78 -1.37
CA TRP A 24 -2.86 -3.96 -0.51
C TRP A 24 -3.66 -4.80 0.48
N GLY A 25 -4.12 -4.18 1.55
CA GLY A 25 -4.87 -4.85 2.62
C GLY A 25 -6.32 -4.38 2.72
N ALA A 26 -6.88 -4.52 3.93
CA ALA A 26 -8.28 -4.27 4.20
C ALA A 26 -8.71 -2.81 3.95
N GLN A 27 -7.91 -1.84 4.39
CA GLN A 27 -8.24 -0.42 4.24
C GLN A 27 -8.32 0.00 2.77
N THR A 28 -7.38 -0.41 1.97
CA THR A 28 -7.37 -0.14 0.53
C THR A 28 -8.54 -0.84 -0.17
N GLU A 29 -8.84 -2.09 0.17
CA GLU A 29 -9.98 -2.80 -0.44
C GLU A 29 -11.31 -2.11 -0.12
N ARG A 30 -11.50 -1.62 1.10
CA ARG A 30 -12.70 -0.84 1.45
C ARG A 30 -12.81 0.44 0.64
N SER A 31 -11.71 1.15 0.45
CA SER A 31 -11.67 2.36 -0.38
C SER A 31 -12.02 2.07 -1.84
N ARG A 32 -11.50 0.98 -2.41
CA ARG A 32 -11.86 0.54 -3.77
C ARG A 32 -13.36 0.33 -3.92
N ASN A 33 -13.96 -0.32 -2.94
CA ASN A 33 -15.40 -0.64 -2.96
C ASN A 33 -16.26 0.60 -2.76
N ASN A 34 -15.81 1.55 -1.94
CA ASN A 34 -16.56 2.76 -1.61
C ASN A 34 -16.49 3.83 -2.70
N PHE A 35 -15.40 3.90 -3.47
CA PHE A 35 -15.13 4.97 -4.44
C PHE A 35 -14.78 4.43 -5.83
N PRO A 36 -15.65 3.66 -6.48
CA PRO A 36 -15.41 3.16 -7.84
C PRO A 36 -15.73 4.23 -8.90
N ILE A 37 -15.09 5.39 -8.83
CA ILE A 37 -15.39 6.58 -9.63
C ILE A 37 -14.28 6.83 -10.65
N GLY A 38 -14.51 6.53 -11.93
CA GLY A 38 -13.56 6.77 -13.00
C GLY A 38 -12.23 6.02 -12.84
N VAL A 39 -12.30 4.77 -12.42
CA VAL A 39 -11.14 3.93 -12.04
C VAL A 39 -10.08 3.84 -13.15
N GLU A 40 -10.49 3.91 -14.42
CA GLU A 40 -9.58 3.84 -15.57
C GLU A 40 -8.79 5.13 -15.80
N ARG A 41 -9.25 6.27 -15.25
CA ARG A 41 -8.73 7.61 -15.59
C ARG A 41 -8.13 8.35 -14.41
N PHE A 42 -8.66 8.15 -13.21
CA PHE A 42 -8.43 9.04 -12.07
C PHE A 42 -7.65 8.37 -10.93
N ARG A 43 -6.78 7.44 -11.26
CA ARG A 43 -5.81 6.86 -10.32
C ARG A 43 -4.69 7.85 -10.03
N PHE A 44 -4.04 7.65 -8.89
CA PHE A 44 -2.84 8.41 -8.56
C PHE A 44 -1.73 8.16 -9.59
N THR A 45 -1.01 9.22 -9.93
CA THR A 45 0.07 9.17 -10.92
C THR A 45 1.30 8.45 -10.38
N ARG A 46 2.17 8.01 -11.29
CA ARG A 46 3.47 7.42 -10.96
C ARG A 46 4.29 8.35 -10.06
N ALA A 47 4.23 9.66 -10.26
CA ALA A 47 4.97 10.64 -9.46
C ALA A 47 4.53 10.63 -7.98
N ILE A 48 3.24 10.53 -7.71
CA ILE A 48 2.70 10.47 -6.35
C ILE A 48 3.06 9.13 -5.68
N ILE A 49 2.91 8.01 -6.37
CA ILE A 49 3.29 6.69 -5.85
C ILE A 49 4.78 6.66 -5.49
N ARG A 50 5.63 7.18 -6.37
CA ARG A 50 7.07 7.31 -6.11
C ARG A 50 7.36 8.16 -4.88
N ALA A 51 6.69 9.30 -4.74
CA ALA A 51 6.85 10.20 -3.60
C ALA A 51 6.46 9.52 -2.28
N LEU A 52 5.39 8.74 -2.26
CA LEU A 52 4.99 7.93 -1.10
C LEU A 52 6.07 6.90 -0.75
N GLY A 53 6.65 6.23 -1.73
CA GLY A 53 7.78 5.32 -1.51
C GLY A 53 8.99 6.00 -0.87
N VAL A 54 9.36 7.17 -1.38
CA VAL A 54 10.46 7.99 -0.81
C VAL A 54 10.17 8.40 0.63
N LEU A 55 8.94 8.87 0.90
CA LEU A 55 8.51 9.26 2.24
C LEU A 55 8.60 8.08 3.23
N LYS A 56 8.06 6.92 2.86
CA LYS A 56 8.06 5.73 3.74
C LYS A 56 9.46 5.18 3.95
N LYS A 57 10.31 5.20 2.94
CA LYS A 57 11.73 4.85 3.07
C LYS A 57 12.44 5.77 4.07
N GLY A 58 12.29 7.08 3.92
CA GLY A 58 12.88 8.07 4.84
C GLY A 58 12.40 7.88 6.28
N ALA A 59 11.09 7.65 6.47
CA ALA A 59 10.50 7.38 7.78
C ALA A 59 11.07 6.10 8.42
N ALA A 60 11.23 5.03 7.65
CA ALA A 60 11.81 3.78 8.18
C ALA A 60 13.26 3.97 8.64
N ILE A 61 14.07 4.68 7.86
CA ILE A 61 15.47 4.97 8.20
C ILE A 61 15.52 5.82 9.48
N ALA A 62 14.74 6.91 9.55
CA ALA A 62 14.69 7.78 10.71
C ALA A 62 14.26 7.03 11.99
N ASN A 63 13.23 6.20 11.89
CA ASN A 63 12.77 5.38 13.01
C ASN A 63 13.81 4.33 13.45
N GLY A 64 14.60 3.82 12.52
CA GLY A 64 15.75 2.96 12.83
C GLY A 64 16.84 3.71 13.62
N GLU A 65 17.18 4.91 13.19
CA GLU A 65 18.17 5.77 13.88
C GLU A 65 17.71 6.20 15.27
N LEU A 66 16.40 6.41 15.44
CA LEU A 66 15.79 6.73 16.75
C LEU A 66 15.59 5.50 17.66
N GLY A 67 15.90 4.30 17.18
CA GLY A 67 15.74 3.07 17.96
C GLY A 67 14.29 2.54 18.04
N GLU A 68 13.36 3.13 17.28
CA GLU A 68 11.94 2.72 17.25
C GLU A 68 11.69 1.48 16.38
N LEU A 69 12.58 1.18 15.45
CA LEU A 69 12.57 0.00 14.59
C LEU A 69 13.89 -0.75 14.67
N THR A 70 13.83 -2.07 14.69
CA THR A 70 15.02 -2.92 14.57
C THR A 70 15.63 -2.81 13.18
N LYS A 71 16.94 -3.03 13.07
CA LYS A 71 17.66 -2.99 11.79
C LYS A 71 17.03 -3.90 10.74
N ASP A 72 16.67 -5.11 11.10
CA ASP A 72 16.08 -6.10 10.17
C ASP A 72 14.75 -5.59 9.57
N LYS A 73 13.90 -4.97 10.41
CA LYS A 73 12.65 -4.36 9.95
C LYS A 73 12.92 -3.16 9.03
N VAL A 74 13.87 -2.31 9.38
CA VAL A 74 14.27 -1.18 8.52
C VAL A 74 14.72 -1.68 7.16
N ASP A 75 15.60 -2.67 7.11
CA ASP A 75 16.14 -3.21 5.86
C ASP A 75 15.02 -3.77 4.95
N LEU A 76 14.05 -4.50 5.52
CA LEU A 76 12.91 -5.04 4.76
C LEU A 76 11.98 -3.93 4.25
N ILE A 77 11.64 -2.95 5.09
CA ILE A 77 10.78 -1.83 4.71
C ILE A 77 11.44 -0.98 3.61
N VAL A 78 12.73 -0.71 3.75
CA VAL A 78 13.50 0.05 2.75
C VAL A 78 13.52 -0.67 1.41
N ARG A 79 13.74 -1.98 1.39
CA ARG A 79 13.71 -2.79 0.16
C ARG A 79 12.34 -2.77 -0.51
N ALA A 80 11.27 -2.93 0.26
CA ALA A 80 9.91 -2.84 -0.27
C ALA A 80 9.60 -1.44 -0.80
N ALA A 81 10.00 -0.38 -0.07
CA ALA A 81 9.85 1.00 -0.51
C ALA A 81 10.64 1.29 -1.79
N ASP A 82 11.83 0.72 -1.97
CA ASP A 82 12.61 0.84 -3.19
C ASP A 82 11.90 0.22 -4.40
N GLU A 83 11.19 -0.88 -4.23
CA GLU A 83 10.35 -1.45 -5.30
C GLU A 83 9.19 -0.51 -5.68
N VAL A 84 8.56 0.17 -4.70
CA VAL A 84 7.56 1.21 -4.96
C VAL A 84 8.16 2.38 -5.73
N ILE A 85 9.32 2.87 -5.30
CA ILE A 85 10.03 3.98 -5.96
C ILE A 85 10.39 3.62 -7.41
N ALA A 86 10.81 2.38 -7.64
CA ALA A 86 11.18 1.88 -8.97
C ALA A 86 9.98 1.60 -9.90
N GLY A 87 8.74 1.68 -9.40
CA GLY A 87 7.53 1.42 -10.18
C GLY A 87 7.14 -0.04 -10.32
N LYS A 88 7.81 -0.94 -9.64
CA LYS A 88 7.53 -2.39 -9.71
C LYS A 88 6.20 -2.79 -9.09
N LEU A 89 5.66 -1.94 -8.20
CA LEU A 89 4.43 -2.20 -7.44
C LEU A 89 3.28 -1.25 -7.81
N ASP A 90 3.35 -0.57 -8.94
CA ASP A 90 2.34 0.43 -9.34
C ASP A 90 0.92 -0.17 -9.44
N ASP A 91 0.78 -1.43 -9.87
CA ASP A 91 -0.50 -2.13 -9.95
C ASP A 91 -1.14 -2.42 -8.59
N HIS A 92 -0.40 -2.22 -7.51
CA HIS A 92 -0.87 -2.37 -6.13
C HIS A 92 -1.39 -1.05 -5.52
N PHE A 93 -1.52 0.00 -6.33
CA PHE A 93 -2.08 1.31 -5.96
C PHE A 93 -3.34 1.59 -6.78
N PRO A 94 -4.47 0.93 -6.45
CA PRO A 94 -5.67 0.95 -7.29
C PRO A 94 -6.59 2.13 -7.03
N LEU A 95 -6.31 2.97 -6.03
CA LEU A 95 -7.23 3.99 -5.56
C LEU A 95 -7.34 5.16 -6.51
N VAL A 96 -8.55 5.72 -6.58
CA VAL A 96 -8.83 6.93 -7.34
C VAL A 96 -8.58 8.18 -6.50
N VAL A 97 -8.38 9.31 -7.16
CA VAL A 97 -8.20 10.60 -6.48
C VAL A 97 -9.50 11.10 -5.82
N PHE A 98 -10.66 10.65 -6.29
CA PHE A 98 -11.96 10.97 -5.72
C PHE A 98 -12.32 10.06 -4.54
N GLN A 99 -11.68 10.33 -3.42
CA GLN A 99 -11.89 9.66 -2.14
C GLN A 99 -12.11 10.73 -1.05
N THR A 100 -11.90 10.40 0.22
CA THR A 100 -11.96 11.40 1.31
C THR A 100 -10.86 12.45 1.15
N GLY A 101 -11.15 13.70 1.51
CA GLY A 101 -10.21 14.82 1.35
C GLY A 101 -8.99 14.80 2.28
N SER A 102 -8.96 13.89 3.26
CA SER A 102 -7.88 13.80 4.26
C SER A 102 -6.59 13.14 3.75
N GLY A 103 -6.64 12.38 2.63
CA GLY A 103 -5.51 11.63 2.10
C GLY A 103 -5.15 10.34 2.86
N THR A 104 -5.90 10.00 3.91
CA THR A 104 -5.59 8.84 4.76
C THR A 104 -5.64 7.51 3.99
N GLN A 105 -6.57 7.35 3.06
CA GLN A 105 -6.71 6.10 2.29
C GLN A 105 -5.51 5.85 1.38
N THR A 106 -4.99 6.88 0.74
CA THR A 106 -3.76 6.79 -0.08
C THR A 106 -2.54 6.48 0.78
N ASN A 107 -2.45 7.11 1.96
CA ASN A 107 -1.40 6.78 2.93
C ASN A 107 -1.48 5.32 3.37
N MET A 108 -2.68 4.81 3.68
CA MET A 108 -2.87 3.41 4.07
C MET A 108 -2.57 2.46 2.93
N ASN A 109 -2.88 2.80 1.70
CA ASN A 109 -2.49 2.00 0.53
C ASN A 109 -0.96 1.80 0.47
N ALA A 110 -0.19 2.87 0.63
CA ALA A 110 1.27 2.76 0.68
C ALA A 110 1.74 1.91 1.87
N ASN A 111 1.17 2.12 3.05
CA ASN A 111 1.51 1.34 4.25
C ASN A 111 1.25 -0.15 4.05
N GLU A 112 0.07 -0.51 3.57
CA GLU A 112 -0.33 -1.90 3.38
C GLU A 112 0.53 -2.61 2.32
N VAL A 113 0.79 -1.96 1.19
CA VAL A 113 1.63 -2.52 0.12
C VAL A 113 3.05 -2.76 0.61
N ILE A 114 3.67 -1.77 1.23
CA ILE A 114 5.05 -1.88 1.74
C ILE A 114 5.13 -2.93 2.85
N SER A 115 4.18 -2.93 3.78
CA SER A 115 4.14 -3.91 4.87
C SER A 115 4.02 -5.34 4.36
N ASN A 116 3.04 -5.62 3.51
CA ASN A 116 2.81 -6.96 2.99
C ASN A 116 3.97 -7.44 2.10
N ARG A 117 4.56 -6.55 1.31
CA ARG A 117 5.74 -6.89 0.52
C ARG A 117 6.97 -7.17 1.40
N ALA A 118 7.17 -6.39 2.45
CA ALA A 118 8.26 -6.62 3.41
C ALA A 118 8.09 -7.94 4.19
N ILE A 119 6.85 -8.32 4.53
CA ILE A 119 6.55 -9.59 5.19
C ILE A 119 6.88 -10.79 4.27
N GLU A 120 6.63 -10.66 2.97
CA GLU A 120 6.91 -11.71 2.00
C GLU A 120 8.41 -11.92 1.76
N MET A 121 9.25 -10.89 1.95
CA MET A 121 10.71 -10.95 1.78
C MET A 121 11.42 -11.71 2.89
#